data_a45e473e5b856798cd5b39961c03332e
#
_entry.id   a45e473e5b856798cd5b39961c03332e
#
_cell.length_a   1.000
_cell.length_b   1.000
_cell.length_c   1.000
_cell.angle_alpha   90.00
_cell.angle_beta   90.00
_cell.angle_gamma   90.00
#
_symmetry.space_group_name_H-M   'P 1'
#
loop_
_entity.id
_entity.type
_entity.pdbx_description
1 polymer ?
#
loop_
_entity_poly.entity_id
_entity_poly.type
_entity_poly.pdbx_seq_one_letter_code
_entity_poly.pdbx_strand_id
1 'polypeptide(L)'
;MSKKGVLKIIYFLGDIFLMYLSLFLALVLRHRNLYFWTETQLNNFFFHFSFIFLFWVVILYIFDFYEVSLIKKFSQFFYNLFIFIFLASVLGTAYFYLVPKTLISPKTILFLSVFFFAILFFLWRYLLNQILKLKNFKEKIILVLSSGELNYLLPEIKNKRGYEIVKIFDNNSFDVSEIKKLAEKEKAKTIIFSNSFYKNKNFINEFVLNFSFKLNLLSFVDFYEILAQKILIEFIDNDWVLDNILKPDKKIEEFTKRCFDILFSFIGFLIFLVLLPFVALIIKIDSDGPVFFNQRRVGKNRKIFTLYKFRTMKTSKDEKEKLWREKDEKEITRVGKFLRRFHLDELPQFLNILKGDLSFVGPRPEWKKLDEIFIKEIPFYSLRYLVKPGFTGWAQLKFPPSTSVKEAKEKFKYDLYYIKNRNFFMDLGIILKTIQLFFR
;
A
#
# COMPACT_ATOMS: atom_id res chain seq x y z
N MET A 1 -7.93 20.60 -4.16
CA MET A 1 -6.85 19.59 -4.25
C MET A 1 -5.73 19.93 -3.26
N SER A 2 -5.25 18.98 -2.49
CA SER A 2 -4.11 19.21 -1.59
C SER A 2 -2.84 19.50 -2.40
N LYS A 3 -1.90 20.31 -1.86
CA LYS A 3 -0.59 20.57 -2.51
C LYS A 3 0.14 19.26 -2.86
N LYS A 4 -0.01 18.21 -2.05
CA LYS A 4 0.54 16.88 -2.31
C LYS A 4 -0.10 16.19 -3.52
N GLY A 5 -1.41 16.37 -3.71
CA GLY A 5 -2.11 15.83 -4.89
C GLY A 5 -1.62 16.47 -6.19
N VAL A 6 -1.44 17.79 -6.18
CA VAL A 6 -0.89 18.53 -7.34
C VAL A 6 0.52 18.01 -7.68
N LEU A 7 1.37 17.82 -6.69
CA LEU A 7 2.73 17.30 -6.90
C LEU A 7 2.76 15.87 -7.47
N LYS A 8 1.85 15.01 -7.03
CA LYS A 8 1.73 13.67 -7.63
C LYS A 8 1.38 13.71 -9.11
N ILE A 9 0.50 14.63 -9.48
CA ILE A 9 0.14 14.84 -10.91
C ILE A 9 1.35 15.38 -11.69
N ILE A 10 2.09 16.35 -11.14
CA ILE A 10 3.31 16.87 -11.77
C ILE A 10 4.34 15.76 -11.97
N TYR A 11 4.54 14.88 -10.97
CA TYR A 11 5.42 13.73 -11.10
C TYR A 11 4.96 12.80 -12.21
N PHE A 12 3.68 12.44 -12.22
CA PHE A 12 3.10 11.53 -13.20
C PHE A 12 3.20 12.07 -14.63
N LEU A 13 2.76 13.32 -14.86
CA LEU A 13 2.82 13.93 -16.18
C LEU A 13 4.28 14.14 -16.65
N GLY A 14 5.17 14.55 -15.74
CA GLY A 14 6.59 14.68 -16.05
C GLY A 14 7.20 13.33 -16.44
N ASP A 15 6.88 12.25 -15.75
CA ASP A 15 7.40 10.92 -16.06
C ASP A 15 6.91 10.43 -17.43
N ILE A 16 5.63 10.65 -17.76
CA ILE A 16 5.10 10.34 -19.11
C ILE A 16 5.87 11.12 -20.17
N PHE A 17 6.06 12.42 -19.97
CA PHE A 17 6.84 13.24 -20.91
C PHE A 17 8.27 12.70 -21.08
N LEU A 18 8.94 12.34 -19.99
CA LEU A 18 10.30 11.79 -20.02
C LEU A 18 10.39 10.42 -20.70
N MET A 19 9.35 9.58 -20.60
CA MET A 19 9.26 8.30 -21.32
C MET A 19 9.29 8.52 -22.82
N TYR A 20 8.45 9.42 -23.34
CA TYR A 20 8.45 9.72 -24.77
C TYR A 20 9.70 10.47 -25.23
N LEU A 21 10.23 11.38 -24.41
CA LEU A 21 11.51 12.05 -24.68
C LEU A 21 12.67 11.05 -24.76
N SER A 22 12.71 10.07 -23.86
CA SER A 22 13.75 9.03 -23.86
C SER A 22 13.67 8.14 -25.10
N LEU A 23 12.44 7.82 -25.56
CA LEU A 23 12.22 7.09 -26.80
C LEU A 23 12.70 7.91 -28.01
N PHE A 24 12.35 9.18 -28.06
CA PHE A 24 12.80 10.10 -29.12
C PHE A 24 14.33 10.17 -29.19
N LEU A 25 15.00 10.36 -28.06
CA LEU A 25 16.48 10.38 -27.98
C LEU A 25 17.10 9.04 -28.43
N ALA A 26 16.48 7.92 -28.05
CA ALA A 26 16.93 6.60 -28.49
C ALA A 26 16.81 6.42 -30.02
N LEU A 27 15.71 6.90 -30.60
CA LEU A 27 15.49 6.87 -32.04
C LEU A 27 16.51 7.74 -32.78
N VAL A 28 16.73 8.98 -32.33
CA VAL A 28 17.70 9.92 -32.93
C VAL A 28 19.12 9.34 -32.86
N LEU A 29 19.53 8.79 -31.72
CA LEU A 29 20.86 8.21 -31.58
C LEU A 29 21.07 6.99 -32.46
N ARG A 30 20.04 6.15 -32.60
CA ARG A 30 20.13 4.91 -33.37
C ARG A 30 20.12 5.14 -34.88
N HIS A 31 19.34 6.11 -35.36
CA HIS A 31 19.01 6.26 -36.78
C HIS A 31 19.44 7.60 -37.37
N ARG A 32 20.41 8.30 -36.83
CA ARG A 32 21.02 9.60 -37.27
C ARG A 32 20.19 10.46 -38.23
N ASN A 33 19.30 9.89 -39.05
CA ASN A 33 18.37 10.56 -39.98
C ASN A 33 16.95 10.00 -39.80
N LEU A 34 16.07 10.76 -39.15
CA LEU A 34 14.65 10.40 -38.97
C LEU A 34 13.84 10.55 -40.27
N TYR A 35 14.38 11.20 -41.32
CA TYR A 35 13.72 11.43 -42.60
C TYR A 35 13.41 10.14 -43.39
N PHE A 36 14.03 9.01 -43.07
CA PHE A 36 13.77 7.73 -43.74
C PHE A 36 12.63 6.91 -43.12
N TRP A 37 11.98 7.42 -42.08
CA TRP A 37 10.90 6.70 -41.45
C TRP A 37 9.55 7.10 -42.06
N THR A 38 8.78 6.12 -42.54
CA THR A 38 7.41 6.38 -42.94
C THR A 38 6.57 6.69 -41.70
N GLU A 39 5.53 7.53 -41.88
CA GLU A 39 4.59 7.86 -40.81
C GLU A 39 4.00 6.61 -40.15
N THR A 40 3.70 5.57 -40.93
CA THR A 40 3.21 4.28 -40.47
C THR A 40 4.21 3.55 -39.58
N GLN A 41 5.51 3.64 -39.84
CA GLN A 41 6.54 3.02 -39.02
C GLN A 41 6.67 3.74 -37.68
N LEU A 42 6.69 5.08 -37.66
CA LEU A 42 6.72 5.88 -36.43
C LEU A 42 5.51 5.62 -35.55
N ASN A 43 4.30 5.63 -36.14
CA ASN A 43 3.07 5.37 -35.41
C ASN A 43 3.06 3.96 -34.79
N ASN A 44 3.57 2.96 -35.49
CA ASN A 44 3.68 1.60 -34.96
C ASN A 44 4.66 1.52 -33.78
N PHE A 45 5.81 2.24 -33.84
CA PHE A 45 6.74 2.35 -32.73
C PHE A 45 6.11 3.01 -31.50
N PHE A 46 5.48 4.15 -31.69
CA PHE A 46 4.82 4.86 -30.60
C PHE A 46 3.73 4.01 -29.95
N PHE A 47 2.96 3.28 -30.75
CA PHE A 47 1.92 2.37 -30.24
C PHE A 47 2.50 1.28 -29.33
N HIS A 48 3.51 0.54 -29.77
CA HIS A 48 4.12 -0.53 -28.99
C HIS A 48 4.85 0.00 -27.75
N PHE A 49 5.57 1.10 -27.85
CA PHE A 49 6.23 1.71 -26.70
C PHE A 49 5.24 2.31 -25.71
N SER A 50 4.08 2.80 -26.13
CA SER A 50 3.04 3.25 -25.22
C SER A 50 2.53 2.10 -24.33
N PHE A 51 2.40 0.90 -24.88
CA PHE A 51 2.10 -0.31 -24.10
C PHE A 51 3.19 -0.61 -23.04
N ILE A 52 4.46 -0.54 -23.45
CA ILE A 52 5.60 -0.75 -22.53
C ILE A 52 5.60 0.33 -21.44
N PHE A 53 5.29 1.57 -21.77
CA PHE A 53 5.25 2.68 -20.81
C PHE A 53 4.14 2.51 -19.77
N LEU A 54 3.02 1.85 -20.08
CA LEU A 54 2.04 1.45 -19.07
C LEU A 54 2.66 0.54 -18.00
N PHE A 55 3.46 -0.45 -18.40
CA PHE A 55 4.19 -1.28 -17.44
C PHE A 55 5.22 -0.47 -16.64
N TRP A 56 5.91 0.50 -17.25
CA TRP A 56 6.85 1.36 -16.56
C TRP A 56 6.15 2.20 -15.49
N VAL A 57 5.00 2.78 -15.79
CA VAL A 57 4.18 3.52 -14.81
C VAL A 57 3.80 2.63 -13.62
N VAL A 58 3.36 1.39 -13.90
CA VAL A 58 3.02 0.42 -12.85
C VAL A 58 4.24 0.09 -11.98
N ILE A 59 5.42 -0.14 -12.57
CA ILE A 59 6.64 -0.39 -11.82
C ILE A 59 7.02 0.82 -10.96
N LEU A 60 6.96 2.04 -11.50
CA LEU A 60 7.23 3.27 -10.74
C LEU A 60 6.28 3.42 -9.56
N TYR A 61 5.00 3.05 -9.73
CA TYR A 61 4.03 3.05 -8.66
C TYR A 61 4.34 2.00 -7.58
N ILE A 62 4.68 0.77 -7.97
CA ILE A 62 5.06 -0.32 -7.07
C ILE A 62 6.22 0.11 -6.16
N PHE A 63 7.24 0.74 -6.71
CA PHE A 63 8.45 1.14 -5.99
C PHE A 63 8.38 2.53 -5.33
N ASP A 64 7.15 3.06 -5.10
CA ASP A 64 6.88 4.28 -4.33
C ASP A 64 7.48 5.57 -4.92
N PHE A 65 7.79 5.62 -6.23
CA PHE A 65 8.33 6.82 -6.87
C PHE A 65 7.31 7.99 -6.95
N TYR A 66 6.02 7.72 -6.77
CA TYR A 66 4.96 8.73 -6.68
C TYR A 66 4.65 9.15 -5.23
N GLU A 67 5.33 8.59 -4.23
CA GLU A 67 5.22 9.14 -2.89
C GLU A 67 6.03 10.43 -2.79
N VAL A 68 5.32 11.53 -2.48
CA VAL A 68 5.92 12.85 -2.28
C VAL A 68 6.64 12.85 -0.93
N SER A 69 7.77 12.16 -0.88
CA SER A 69 8.75 12.28 0.18
C SER A 69 10.03 12.83 -0.43
N LEU A 70 10.59 13.88 0.16
CA LEU A 70 11.95 14.29 -0.16
C LEU A 70 12.85 13.04 -0.13
N ILE A 71 13.69 12.85 -1.14
CA ILE A 71 14.58 11.70 -1.25
C ILE A 71 15.34 11.56 0.07
N LYS A 72 14.82 10.67 0.95
CA LYS A 72 15.31 10.54 2.33
C LYS A 72 16.63 9.77 2.39
N LYS A 73 16.83 8.82 1.45
CA LYS A 73 18.02 7.98 1.36
C LYS A 73 18.36 7.78 -0.11
N PHE A 74 19.45 8.34 -0.56
CA PHE A 74 19.96 8.16 -1.92
C PHE A 74 20.14 6.67 -2.25
N SER A 75 20.65 5.86 -1.32
CA SER A 75 20.83 4.43 -1.51
C SER A 75 19.53 3.69 -1.87
N GLN A 76 18.43 4.00 -1.20
CA GLN A 76 17.12 3.37 -1.49
C GLN A 76 16.57 3.82 -2.85
N PHE A 77 16.78 5.08 -3.23
CA PHE A 77 16.36 5.58 -4.54
C PHE A 77 17.10 4.84 -5.66
N PHE A 78 18.42 4.71 -5.57
CA PHE A 78 19.21 4.01 -6.58
C PHE A 78 18.92 2.51 -6.62
N TYR A 79 18.69 1.88 -5.47
CA TYR A 79 18.27 0.50 -5.41
C TYR A 79 16.94 0.28 -6.15
N ASN A 80 15.93 1.10 -5.89
CA ASN A 80 14.65 1.03 -6.56
C ASN A 80 14.76 1.35 -8.07
N LEU A 81 15.61 2.30 -8.44
CA LEU A 81 15.89 2.64 -9.83
C LEU A 81 16.57 1.48 -10.58
N PHE A 82 17.53 0.80 -9.94
CA PHE A 82 18.15 -0.39 -10.49
C PHE A 82 17.15 -1.51 -10.77
N ILE A 83 16.26 -1.79 -9.81
CA ILE A 83 15.17 -2.77 -10.00
C ILE A 83 14.25 -2.32 -11.13
N PHE A 84 13.91 -1.04 -11.21
CA PHE A 84 13.11 -0.50 -12.31
C PHE A 84 13.79 -0.77 -13.66
N ILE A 85 15.06 -0.44 -13.82
CA ILE A 85 15.84 -0.66 -15.06
C ILE A 85 15.80 -2.14 -15.44
N PHE A 86 16.03 -3.04 -14.48
CA PHE A 86 16.01 -4.48 -14.71
C PHE A 86 14.63 -4.94 -15.18
N LEU A 87 13.57 -4.63 -14.44
CA LEU A 87 12.20 -5.06 -14.76
C LEU A 87 11.70 -4.43 -16.08
N ALA A 88 11.98 -3.16 -16.32
CA ALA A 88 11.62 -2.46 -17.55
C ALA A 88 12.27 -3.12 -18.78
N SER A 89 13.54 -3.51 -18.65
CA SER A 89 14.28 -4.22 -19.71
C SER A 89 13.74 -5.62 -19.94
N VAL A 90 13.51 -6.39 -18.88
CA VAL A 90 12.99 -7.77 -18.99
C VAL A 90 11.59 -7.80 -19.59
N LEU A 91 10.67 -7.00 -19.04
CA LEU A 91 9.27 -6.97 -19.53
C LEU A 91 9.16 -6.40 -20.93
N GLY A 92 9.95 -5.35 -21.26
CA GLY A 92 9.97 -4.81 -22.61
C GLY A 92 10.54 -5.82 -23.64
N THR A 93 11.59 -6.57 -23.27
CA THR A 93 12.13 -7.63 -24.14
C THR A 93 11.13 -8.77 -24.31
N ALA A 94 10.48 -9.21 -23.24
CA ALA A 94 9.42 -10.23 -23.28
C ALA A 94 8.26 -9.79 -24.17
N TYR A 95 7.82 -8.53 -24.05
CA TYR A 95 6.76 -7.98 -24.89
C TYR A 95 7.12 -8.08 -26.37
N PHE A 96 8.31 -7.64 -26.79
CA PHE A 96 8.72 -7.69 -28.19
C PHE A 96 9.03 -9.11 -28.69
N TYR A 97 9.28 -10.05 -27.80
CA TYR A 97 9.40 -11.46 -28.15
C TYR A 97 8.02 -12.09 -28.43
N LEU A 98 7.01 -11.72 -27.66
CA LEU A 98 5.63 -12.24 -27.79
C LEU A 98 4.85 -11.58 -28.93
N VAL A 99 5.27 -10.39 -29.39
CA VAL A 99 4.62 -9.62 -30.47
C VAL A 99 5.55 -9.56 -31.69
N PRO A 100 5.65 -10.65 -32.50
CA PRO A 100 6.68 -10.79 -33.54
C PRO A 100 6.48 -9.90 -34.79
N LYS A 101 5.38 -9.17 -34.92
CA LYS A 101 5.05 -8.36 -36.11
C LYS A 101 5.72 -6.98 -36.14
N THR A 102 6.67 -6.69 -35.28
CA THR A 102 7.43 -5.44 -35.36
C THR A 102 8.52 -5.57 -36.41
N LEU A 103 8.36 -4.90 -37.54
CA LEU A 103 9.25 -4.89 -38.71
C LEU A 103 10.72 -4.47 -38.44
N ILE A 104 11.02 -4.04 -37.23
CA ILE A 104 12.36 -3.51 -36.86
C ILE A 104 12.77 -4.10 -35.52
N SER A 105 14.06 -4.47 -35.40
CA SER A 105 14.61 -5.00 -34.15
C SER A 105 14.60 -3.93 -33.03
N PRO A 106 13.59 -3.93 -32.14
CA PRO A 106 13.41 -2.83 -31.18
C PRO A 106 14.33 -2.95 -29.95
N LYS A 107 15.12 -4.03 -29.85
CA LYS A 107 15.94 -4.34 -28.69
C LYS A 107 16.90 -3.19 -28.31
N THR A 108 17.65 -2.70 -29.29
CA THR A 108 18.61 -1.59 -29.06
C THR A 108 17.89 -0.31 -28.63
N ILE A 109 16.75 0.01 -29.27
CA ILE A 109 15.96 1.21 -28.97
C ILE A 109 15.35 1.08 -27.57
N LEU A 110 14.90 -0.12 -27.17
CA LEU A 110 14.41 -0.38 -25.83
C LEU A 110 15.49 -0.10 -24.77
N PHE A 111 16.68 -0.68 -24.91
CA PHE A 111 17.76 -0.48 -23.95
C PHE A 111 18.26 0.97 -23.91
N LEU A 112 18.34 1.64 -25.06
CA LEU A 112 18.68 3.07 -25.12
C LEU A 112 17.60 3.92 -24.45
N SER A 113 16.31 3.63 -24.69
CA SER A 113 15.22 4.38 -24.05
C SER A 113 15.18 4.17 -22.54
N VAL A 114 15.41 2.94 -22.03
CA VAL A 114 15.56 2.68 -20.59
C VAL A 114 16.72 3.47 -19.99
N PHE A 115 17.86 3.48 -20.67
CA PHE A 115 19.05 4.23 -20.25
C PHE A 115 18.81 5.74 -20.19
N PHE A 116 18.28 6.34 -21.26
CA PHE A 116 17.95 7.76 -21.28
C PHE A 116 16.89 8.11 -20.26
N PHE A 117 15.85 7.26 -20.13
CA PHE A 117 14.83 7.48 -19.13
C PHE A 117 15.41 7.48 -17.71
N ALA A 118 16.26 6.54 -17.36
CA ALA A 118 16.87 6.49 -16.03
C ALA A 118 17.66 7.77 -15.70
N ILE A 119 18.43 8.30 -16.65
CA ILE A 119 19.17 9.55 -16.46
C ILE A 119 18.23 10.74 -16.32
N LEU A 120 17.29 10.90 -17.25
CA LEU A 120 16.33 12.01 -17.26
C LEU A 120 15.45 11.99 -16.02
N PHE A 121 15.00 10.80 -15.62
CA PHE A 121 14.20 10.59 -14.43
C PHE A 121 14.95 10.97 -13.14
N PHE A 122 16.21 10.58 -13.01
CA PHE A 122 17.04 11.00 -11.89
C PHE A 122 17.22 12.53 -11.85
N LEU A 123 17.55 13.16 -12.98
CA LEU A 123 17.71 14.61 -13.08
C LEU A 123 16.40 15.33 -12.73
N TRP A 124 15.28 14.86 -13.25
CA TRP A 124 13.96 15.39 -12.96
C TRP A 124 13.62 15.35 -11.47
N ARG A 125 13.81 14.18 -10.84
CA ARG A 125 13.58 14.01 -9.40
C ARG A 125 14.53 14.87 -8.56
N TYR A 126 15.77 14.99 -8.97
CA TYR A 126 16.75 15.85 -8.30
C TYR A 126 16.37 17.32 -8.37
N LEU A 127 16.05 17.84 -9.56
CA LEU A 127 15.63 19.23 -9.78
C LEU A 127 14.35 19.57 -9.00
N LEU A 128 13.32 18.72 -9.10
CA LEU A 128 12.10 18.91 -8.32
C LEU A 128 12.35 18.94 -6.82
N ASN A 129 13.22 18.06 -6.34
CA ASN A 129 13.57 18.03 -4.92
C ASN A 129 14.27 19.32 -4.45
N GLN A 130 15.13 19.92 -5.29
CA GLN A 130 15.74 21.22 -4.99
C GLN A 130 14.68 22.35 -4.98
N ILE A 131 13.82 22.40 -5.99
CA ILE A 131 12.74 23.39 -6.04
C ILE A 131 11.79 23.28 -4.83
N LEU A 132 11.45 22.06 -4.42
CA LEU A 132 10.59 21.82 -3.25
C LEU A 132 11.25 22.22 -1.93
N LYS A 133 12.59 22.06 -1.82
CA LYS A 133 13.33 22.54 -0.65
C LYS A 133 13.32 24.06 -0.58
N LEU A 134 13.58 24.75 -1.71
CA LEU A 134 13.64 26.21 -1.78
C LEU A 134 12.29 26.88 -1.49
N LYS A 135 11.19 26.31 -1.95
CA LYS A 135 9.84 26.90 -1.83
C LYS A 135 9.14 26.65 -0.49
N ASN A 136 9.80 26.03 0.50
CA ASN A 136 9.21 25.74 1.81
C ASN A 136 7.77 25.17 1.71
N PHE A 137 7.61 24.07 0.96
CA PHE A 137 6.31 23.48 0.58
C PHE A 137 5.54 22.84 1.74
N LYS A 138 5.83 23.29 2.98
CA LYS A 138 5.12 22.81 4.15
C LYS A 138 3.74 23.49 4.24
N GLU A 139 2.75 22.70 4.62
CA GLU A 139 1.44 23.21 4.95
C GLU A 139 1.44 23.68 6.39
N LYS A 140 1.17 24.97 6.62
CA LYS A 140 1.08 25.54 7.96
C LYS A 140 -0.21 25.09 8.63
N ILE A 141 -0.08 24.51 9.81
CA ILE A 141 -1.19 23.97 10.61
C ILE A 141 -1.19 24.57 12.01
N ILE A 142 -2.38 24.74 12.58
CA ILE A 142 -2.59 25.11 13.96
C ILE A 142 -3.21 23.90 14.67
N LEU A 143 -2.71 23.59 15.86
CA LEU A 143 -3.18 22.47 16.67
C LEU A 143 -3.88 22.97 17.90
N VAL A 144 -5.09 22.47 18.19
CA VAL A 144 -5.86 22.71 19.42
C VAL A 144 -6.17 21.35 20.03
N LEU A 145 -5.22 20.80 20.78
CA LEU A 145 -5.19 19.41 21.18
C LEU A 145 -4.79 19.26 22.66
N SER A 146 -5.23 18.16 23.27
CA SER A 146 -4.76 17.74 24.58
C SER A 146 -3.33 17.18 24.51
N SER A 147 -2.62 17.15 25.65
CA SER A 147 -1.29 16.56 25.75
C SER A 147 -1.25 15.09 25.33
N GLY A 148 -2.32 14.32 25.62
CA GLY A 148 -2.44 12.92 25.21
C GLY A 148 -2.49 12.76 23.69
N GLU A 149 -3.27 13.58 22.98
CA GLU A 149 -3.40 13.56 21.51
C GLU A 149 -2.09 14.00 20.84
N LEU A 150 -1.40 15.00 21.41
CA LEU A 150 -0.11 15.49 20.92
C LEU A 150 0.96 14.40 20.92
N ASN A 151 1.00 13.54 21.94
CA ASN A 151 1.97 12.44 22.03
C ASN A 151 1.85 11.46 20.83
N TYR A 152 0.64 11.25 20.31
CA TYR A 152 0.43 10.42 19.11
C TYR A 152 0.75 11.18 17.81
N LEU A 153 0.42 12.47 17.75
CA LEU A 153 0.46 13.23 16.51
C LEU A 153 1.86 13.75 16.14
N LEU A 154 2.61 14.26 17.12
CA LEU A 154 3.91 14.88 16.87
C LEU A 154 4.95 13.96 16.20
N PRO A 155 5.09 12.67 16.59
CA PRO A 155 5.98 11.75 15.89
C PRO A 155 5.61 11.56 14.43
N GLU A 156 4.32 11.47 14.11
CA GLU A 156 3.83 11.27 12.73
C GLU A 156 4.06 12.51 11.86
N ILE A 157 3.87 13.72 12.40
CA ILE A 157 4.17 14.97 11.68
C ILE A 157 5.66 15.08 11.38
N LYS A 158 6.54 14.77 12.35
CA LYS A 158 8.00 14.78 12.17
C LYS A 158 8.44 13.80 11.07
N ASN A 159 7.82 12.64 11.03
CA ASN A 159 8.13 11.61 10.04
C ASN A 159 7.75 12.02 8.60
N LYS A 160 6.64 12.73 8.42
CA LYS A 160 6.09 13.05 7.09
C LYS A 160 6.51 14.41 6.49
N ARG A 161 7.28 15.22 7.20
CA ARG A 161 7.93 16.48 6.73
C ARG A 161 7.09 17.41 5.83
N GLY A 162 5.78 17.22 5.72
CA GLY A 162 4.91 18.01 4.85
C GLY A 162 4.10 19.09 5.57
N TYR A 163 4.27 19.21 6.89
CA TYR A 163 3.52 20.13 7.74
C TYR A 163 4.46 20.95 8.61
N GLU A 164 4.05 22.19 8.89
CA GLU A 164 4.72 23.12 9.80
C GLU A 164 3.72 23.53 10.86
N ILE A 165 4.03 23.24 12.10
CA ILE A 165 3.19 23.63 13.23
C ILE A 165 3.48 25.10 13.54
N VAL A 166 2.46 25.95 13.38
CA VAL A 166 2.54 27.38 13.68
C VAL A 166 2.45 27.61 15.19
N LYS A 167 1.41 27.07 15.82
CA LYS A 167 1.20 27.15 17.27
C LYS A 167 0.39 25.94 17.74
N ILE A 168 0.62 25.56 18.98
CA ILE A 168 -0.16 24.56 19.70
C ILE A 168 -0.91 25.28 20.81
N PHE A 169 -2.23 25.11 20.85
CA PHE A 169 -3.11 25.55 21.90
C PHE A 169 -3.55 24.35 22.73
N ASP A 170 -3.65 24.56 24.06
CA ASP A 170 -4.27 23.57 24.92
C ASP A 170 -5.80 23.57 24.67
N ASN A 171 -6.40 22.41 24.66
CA ASN A 171 -7.83 22.27 24.43
C ASN A 171 -8.71 22.88 25.53
N ASN A 172 -8.16 23.17 26.72
CA ASN A 172 -8.89 23.74 27.85
C ASN A 172 -8.80 25.26 27.92
N SER A 173 -7.86 25.89 27.19
CA SER A 173 -7.59 27.33 27.29
C SER A 173 -7.17 27.91 25.94
N PHE A 174 -8.12 28.29 25.12
CA PHE A 174 -7.86 29.00 23.86
C PHE A 174 -8.96 30.01 23.55
N ASP A 175 -8.59 31.04 22.82
CA ASP A 175 -9.52 32.03 22.26
C ASP A 175 -9.65 31.83 20.76
N VAL A 176 -10.88 31.67 20.29
CA VAL A 176 -11.20 31.48 18.86
C VAL A 176 -10.74 32.70 18.06
N SER A 177 -10.83 33.92 18.64
CA SER A 177 -10.38 35.14 17.97
C SER A 177 -8.87 35.20 17.79
N GLU A 178 -8.09 34.68 18.76
CA GLU A 178 -6.63 34.57 18.66
C GLU A 178 -6.24 33.57 17.55
N ILE A 179 -6.91 32.44 17.51
CA ILE A 179 -6.68 31.43 16.44
C ILE A 179 -6.92 32.02 15.05
N LYS A 180 -8.01 32.80 14.89
CA LYS A 180 -8.35 33.51 13.66
C LYS A 180 -7.25 34.46 13.22
N LYS A 181 -6.85 35.39 14.12
CA LYS A 181 -5.79 36.34 13.83
C LYS A 181 -4.48 35.67 13.46
N LEU A 182 -4.14 34.59 14.14
CA LEU A 182 -2.92 33.80 13.84
C LEU A 182 -3.01 33.08 12.50
N ALA A 183 -4.17 32.47 12.19
CA ALA A 183 -4.38 31.77 10.91
C ALA A 183 -4.25 32.73 9.73
N GLU A 184 -4.81 33.94 9.84
CA GLU A 184 -4.72 34.98 8.80
C GLU A 184 -3.29 35.50 8.66
N LYS A 185 -2.62 35.86 9.78
CA LYS A 185 -1.24 36.36 9.81
C LYS A 185 -0.27 35.37 9.17
N GLU A 186 -0.34 34.12 9.58
CA GLU A 186 0.57 33.06 9.16
C GLU A 186 0.14 32.35 7.87
N LYS A 187 -1.05 32.68 7.33
CA LYS A 187 -1.67 32.02 6.17
C LYS A 187 -1.83 30.51 6.39
N ALA A 188 -2.13 30.09 7.63
CA ALA A 188 -2.44 28.71 7.94
C ALA A 188 -3.83 28.38 7.42
N LYS A 189 -3.96 27.26 6.66
CA LYS A 189 -5.23 26.86 6.04
C LYS A 189 -5.92 25.70 6.74
N THR A 190 -5.23 25.03 7.65
CA THR A 190 -5.74 23.83 8.33
C THR A 190 -5.60 23.98 9.83
N ILE A 191 -6.71 23.77 10.52
CA ILE A 191 -6.77 23.76 11.98
C ILE A 191 -7.23 22.38 12.43
N ILE A 192 -6.54 21.81 13.39
CA ILE A 192 -6.81 20.47 13.90
C ILE A 192 -7.29 20.59 15.34
N PHE A 193 -8.49 20.09 15.60
CA PHE A 193 -9.13 20.14 16.90
C PHE A 193 -9.23 18.75 17.53
N SER A 194 -9.21 18.73 18.87
CA SER A 194 -9.56 17.55 19.64
C SER A 194 -10.98 17.08 19.31
N ASN A 195 -11.20 15.78 19.31
CA ASN A 195 -12.53 15.20 19.07
C ASN A 195 -13.58 15.68 20.09
N SER A 196 -13.18 16.07 21.30
CA SER A 196 -14.09 16.59 22.32
C SER A 196 -14.89 17.83 21.88
N PHE A 197 -14.31 18.66 20.99
CA PHE A 197 -14.97 19.89 20.52
C PHE A 197 -16.14 19.63 19.57
N TYR A 198 -16.14 18.54 18.82
CA TYR A 198 -17.23 18.24 17.91
C TYR A 198 -18.57 17.95 18.62
N LYS A 199 -18.52 17.63 19.91
CA LYS A 199 -19.71 17.43 20.74
C LYS A 199 -20.20 18.72 21.44
N ASN A 200 -19.43 19.82 21.35
CA ASN A 200 -19.76 21.09 21.99
C ASN A 200 -20.45 22.04 21.00
N LYS A 201 -21.78 22.20 21.14
CA LYS A 201 -22.59 23.09 20.28
C LYS A 201 -22.16 24.55 20.32
N ASN A 202 -21.74 25.06 21.50
CA ASN A 202 -21.31 26.44 21.63
C ASN A 202 -20.04 26.70 20.86
N PHE A 203 -19.08 25.78 20.88
CA PHE A 203 -17.85 25.86 20.11
C PHE A 203 -18.13 25.94 18.62
N ILE A 204 -19.02 25.08 18.08
CA ILE A 204 -19.36 25.06 16.66
C ILE A 204 -19.97 26.40 16.24
N ASN A 205 -20.90 26.96 17.03
CA ASN A 205 -21.52 28.26 16.75
C ASN A 205 -20.52 29.40 16.75
N GLU A 206 -19.66 29.47 17.77
CA GLU A 206 -18.60 30.46 17.85
C GLU A 206 -17.61 30.38 16.70
N PHE A 207 -17.29 29.13 16.31
CA PHE A 207 -16.39 28.90 15.21
C PHE A 207 -16.99 29.29 13.85
N VAL A 208 -18.25 28.93 13.58
CA VAL A 208 -18.99 29.29 12.34
C VAL A 208 -19.10 30.82 12.21
N LEU A 209 -19.32 31.53 13.30
CA LEU A 209 -19.42 33.01 13.31
C LEU A 209 -18.07 33.70 13.03
N ASN A 210 -16.98 33.07 13.44
CA ASN A 210 -15.64 33.66 13.31
C ASN A 210 -14.87 33.27 12.06
N PHE A 211 -15.15 32.11 11.49
CA PHE A 211 -14.40 31.61 10.34
C PHE A 211 -15.28 31.48 9.10
N SER A 212 -14.92 32.20 8.04
CA SER A 212 -15.46 31.96 6.71
C SER A 212 -14.96 30.61 6.16
N PHE A 213 -15.69 29.97 5.23
CA PHE A 213 -15.44 28.66 4.61
C PHE A 213 -14.05 28.43 3.97
N LYS A 214 -13.08 29.31 4.21
CA LYS A 214 -11.73 29.23 3.65
C LYS A 214 -10.73 28.35 4.41
N LEU A 215 -11.11 27.85 5.60
CA LEU A 215 -10.26 27.04 6.45
C LEU A 215 -10.72 25.58 6.47
N ASN A 216 -9.76 24.67 6.38
CA ASN A 216 -10.01 23.23 6.58
C ASN A 216 -9.98 22.92 8.07
N LEU A 217 -11.12 22.51 8.60
CA LEU A 217 -11.24 22.00 9.95
C LEU A 217 -11.17 20.50 9.95
N LEU A 218 -10.27 19.93 10.69
CA LEU A 218 -10.11 18.50 10.81
C LEU A 218 -10.12 18.08 12.27
N SER A 219 -10.79 16.96 12.56
CA SER A 219 -10.64 16.31 13.85
C SER A 219 -9.23 15.74 13.99
N PHE A 220 -8.77 15.59 15.24
CA PHE A 220 -7.52 14.89 15.53
C PHE A 220 -7.50 13.49 14.90
N VAL A 221 -8.59 12.73 15.03
CA VAL A 221 -8.67 11.35 14.48
C VAL A 221 -8.56 11.34 12.97
N ASP A 222 -9.29 12.22 12.27
CA ASP A 222 -9.24 12.29 10.80
C ASP A 222 -7.86 12.74 10.31
N PHE A 223 -7.25 13.74 10.97
CA PHE A 223 -5.93 14.18 10.58
C PHE A 223 -4.85 13.12 10.84
N TYR A 224 -4.95 12.42 11.97
CA TYR A 224 -4.07 11.29 12.26
C TYR A 224 -4.23 10.17 11.23
N GLU A 225 -5.46 9.84 10.85
CA GLU A 225 -5.76 8.86 9.81
C GLU A 225 -5.11 9.23 8.46
N ILE A 226 -5.22 10.49 8.04
CA ILE A 226 -4.58 11.00 6.82
C ILE A 226 -3.05 10.86 6.90
N LEU A 227 -2.46 11.13 8.07
CA LEU A 227 -1.03 11.05 8.26
C LEU A 227 -0.53 9.60 8.36
N ALA A 228 -1.07 8.84 9.30
CA ALA A 228 -0.54 7.54 9.68
C ALA A 228 -1.10 6.38 8.84
N GLN A 229 -2.22 6.61 8.14
CA GLN A 229 -2.95 5.58 7.39
C GLN A 229 -3.33 4.39 8.28
N LYS A 230 -3.67 4.68 9.53
CA LYS A 230 -4.19 3.78 10.56
C LYS A 230 -5.17 4.54 11.45
N ILE A 231 -6.06 3.84 12.14
CA ILE A 231 -7.08 4.43 13.02
C ILE A 231 -6.73 4.15 14.47
N LEU A 232 -6.73 5.20 15.30
CA LEU A 232 -6.47 5.09 16.73
C LEU A 232 -7.72 4.61 17.45
N ILE A 233 -7.75 3.34 17.83
CA ILE A 233 -8.89 2.73 18.53
C ILE A 233 -9.10 3.29 19.95
N GLU A 234 -8.11 3.98 20.49
CA GLU A 234 -8.17 4.64 21.77
C GLU A 234 -9.00 5.94 21.76
N PHE A 235 -9.27 6.49 20.56
CA PHE A 235 -9.94 7.78 20.37
C PHE A 235 -11.23 7.68 19.55
N ILE A 236 -11.71 6.47 19.27
CA ILE A 236 -13.00 6.23 18.62
C ILE A 236 -14.01 5.71 19.63
N ASP A 237 -15.28 6.02 19.40
CA ASP A 237 -16.42 5.59 20.18
C ASP A 237 -17.45 4.85 19.30
N ASN A 238 -18.56 4.43 19.90
CA ASN A 238 -19.62 3.71 19.18
C ASN A 238 -20.24 4.58 18.08
N ASP A 239 -20.41 5.89 18.31
CA ASP A 239 -20.98 6.80 17.32
C ASP A 239 -20.07 6.87 16.10
N TRP A 240 -18.74 6.98 16.32
CA TRP A 240 -17.76 6.97 15.25
C TRP A 240 -17.83 5.65 14.43
N VAL A 241 -18.01 4.51 15.11
CA VAL A 241 -18.11 3.19 14.43
C VAL A 241 -19.36 3.13 13.56
N LEU A 242 -20.51 3.62 14.08
CA LEU A 242 -21.76 3.68 13.32
C LEU A 242 -21.60 4.56 12.06
N ASP A 243 -21.04 5.74 12.23
CA ASP A 243 -20.91 6.73 11.14
C ASP A 243 -19.88 6.34 10.07
N ASN A 244 -18.83 5.61 10.46
CA ASN A 244 -17.69 5.37 9.57
C ASN A 244 -17.56 3.94 9.08
N ILE A 245 -18.00 2.95 9.85
CA ILE A 245 -17.76 1.52 9.56
C ILE A 245 -19.05 0.80 9.17
N LEU A 246 -20.13 0.99 9.93
CA LEU A 246 -21.40 0.27 9.73
C LEU A 246 -22.28 0.95 8.68
N LYS A 247 -21.68 1.26 7.53
CA LYS A 247 -22.41 1.79 6.37
C LYS A 247 -23.03 0.67 5.55
N PRO A 248 -24.16 0.96 4.84
CA PRO A 248 -24.79 -0.02 3.94
C PRO A 248 -23.77 -0.64 2.98
N ASP A 249 -23.94 -1.93 2.73
CA ASP A 249 -23.07 -2.67 1.82
C ASP A 249 -23.07 -2.04 0.42
N LYS A 250 -21.90 -1.77 -0.07
CA LYS A 250 -21.64 -1.34 -1.45
C LYS A 250 -21.69 -2.57 -2.37
N LYS A 251 -22.87 -3.09 -2.65
CA LYS A 251 -23.07 -4.35 -3.41
C LYS A 251 -22.28 -4.42 -4.71
N ILE A 252 -22.20 -3.30 -5.45
CA ILE A 252 -21.45 -3.23 -6.71
C ILE A 252 -19.95 -3.40 -6.47
N GLU A 253 -19.39 -2.75 -5.42
CA GLU A 253 -17.96 -2.88 -5.08
C GLU A 253 -17.64 -4.32 -4.62
N GLU A 254 -18.51 -4.95 -3.81
CA GLU A 254 -18.31 -6.35 -3.40
C GLU A 254 -18.41 -7.32 -4.57
N PHE A 255 -19.33 -7.10 -5.50
CA PHE A 255 -19.47 -7.91 -6.71
C PHE A 255 -18.21 -7.76 -7.60
N THR A 256 -17.79 -6.53 -7.88
CA THR A 256 -16.58 -6.25 -8.67
C THR A 256 -15.35 -6.91 -8.03
N LYS A 257 -15.19 -6.73 -6.73
CA LYS A 257 -14.11 -7.38 -5.96
C LYS A 257 -14.16 -8.90 -6.11
N ARG A 258 -15.33 -9.51 -6.04
CA ARG A 258 -15.50 -10.96 -6.20
C ARG A 258 -15.12 -11.45 -7.60
N CYS A 259 -15.49 -10.72 -8.64
CA CYS A 259 -15.08 -11.03 -10.02
C CYS A 259 -13.55 -11.03 -10.16
N PHE A 260 -12.89 -10.00 -9.60
CA PHE A 260 -11.42 -9.94 -9.56
C PHE A 260 -10.81 -11.10 -8.76
N ASP A 261 -11.35 -11.39 -7.56
CA ASP A 261 -10.89 -12.49 -6.73
C ASP A 261 -10.94 -13.83 -7.52
N ILE A 262 -12.03 -14.09 -8.23
CA ILE A 262 -12.19 -15.31 -9.03
C ILE A 262 -11.20 -15.33 -10.20
N LEU A 263 -11.12 -14.26 -10.98
CA LEU A 263 -10.27 -14.18 -12.15
C LEU A 263 -8.79 -14.44 -11.81
N PHE A 264 -8.26 -13.67 -10.85
CA PHE A 264 -6.83 -13.79 -10.49
C PHE A 264 -6.52 -15.08 -9.73
N SER A 265 -7.45 -15.53 -8.87
CA SER A 265 -7.23 -16.79 -8.16
C SER A 265 -7.34 -18.00 -9.08
N PHE A 266 -8.12 -17.94 -10.15
CA PHE A 266 -8.16 -18.99 -11.16
C PHE A 266 -6.82 -19.12 -11.88
N ILE A 267 -6.22 -18.00 -12.29
CA ILE A 267 -4.88 -17.97 -12.88
C ILE A 267 -3.84 -18.53 -11.90
N GLY A 268 -3.86 -18.03 -10.66
CA GLY A 268 -2.95 -18.51 -9.61
C GLY A 268 -3.15 -19.99 -9.28
N PHE A 269 -4.37 -20.48 -9.33
CA PHE A 269 -4.70 -21.89 -9.12
C PHE A 269 -4.18 -22.78 -10.26
N LEU A 270 -4.23 -22.32 -11.51
CA LEU A 270 -3.61 -23.05 -12.62
C LEU A 270 -2.09 -23.15 -12.45
N ILE A 271 -1.44 -22.07 -12.06
CA ILE A 271 0.00 -22.06 -11.73
C ILE A 271 0.28 -23.04 -10.57
N PHE A 272 -0.54 -23.00 -9.51
CA PHE A 272 -0.45 -23.94 -8.40
C PHE A 272 -0.53 -25.40 -8.87
N LEU A 273 -1.48 -25.75 -9.76
CA LEU A 273 -1.64 -27.10 -10.27
C LEU A 273 -0.41 -27.58 -11.05
N VAL A 274 0.20 -26.71 -11.86
CA VAL A 274 1.43 -27.02 -12.60
C VAL A 274 2.60 -27.25 -11.66
N LEU A 275 2.74 -26.43 -10.60
CA LEU A 275 3.85 -26.54 -9.66
C LEU A 275 3.63 -27.64 -8.61
N LEU A 276 2.39 -28.06 -8.35
CA LEU A 276 2.02 -29.01 -7.30
C LEU A 276 2.83 -30.31 -7.32
N PRO A 277 2.97 -31.06 -8.45
CA PRO A 277 3.69 -32.32 -8.45
C PRO A 277 5.17 -32.14 -8.07
N PHE A 278 5.81 -31.06 -8.54
CA PHE A 278 7.22 -30.78 -8.27
C PHE A 278 7.42 -30.38 -6.79
N VAL A 279 6.59 -29.47 -6.28
CA VAL A 279 6.67 -29.03 -4.88
C VAL A 279 6.33 -30.17 -3.94
N ALA A 280 5.32 -30.99 -4.24
CA ALA A 280 4.95 -32.15 -3.45
C ALA A 280 6.08 -33.18 -3.35
N LEU A 281 6.75 -33.47 -4.47
CA LEU A 281 7.89 -34.38 -4.51
C LEU A 281 9.04 -33.89 -3.64
N ILE A 282 9.43 -32.63 -3.80
CA ILE A 282 10.54 -32.01 -3.05
C ILE A 282 10.24 -32.00 -1.54
N ILE A 283 8.98 -31.66 -1.12
CA ILE A 283 8.57 -31.71 0.29
C ILE A 283 8.66 -33.12 0.86
N LYS A 284 8.28 -34.14 0.08
CA LYS A 284 8.34 -35.54 0.52
C LYS A 284 9.76 -36.06 0.65
N ILE A 285 10.68 -35.59 -0.21
CA ILE A 285 12.12 -35.94 -0.11
C ILE A 285 12.76 -35.26 1.11
N ASP A 286 12.38 -34.01 1.43
CA ASP A 286 13.02 -33.22 2.48
C ASP A 286 12.57 -33.63 3.89
N SER A 287 11.34 -34.15 4.07
CA SER A 287 10.82 -34.57 5.36
C SER A 287 9.60 -35.48 5.27
N ASP A 288 9.46 -36.41 6.23
CA ASP A 288 8.30 -37.30 6.37
C ASP A 288 7.03 -36.55 6.76
N GLY A 289 5.87 -37.00 6.23
CA GLY A 289 4.56 -36.47 6.58
C GLY A 289 3.75 -35.96 5.38
N PRO A 290 2.61 -35.27 5.60
CA PRO A 290 1.72 -34.79 4.55
C PRO A 290 2.34 -33.62 3.76
N VAL A 291 1.98 -33.46 2.48
CA VAL A 291 2.42 -32.36 1.63
C VAL A 291 1.79 -31.02 2.07
N PHE A 292 0.54 -31.08 2.49
CA PHE A 292 -0.23 -29.90 2.90
C PHE A 292 -0.27 -29.75 4.41
N PHE A 293 -0.27 -28.50 4.83
CA PHE A 293 -0.56 -28.08 6.20
C PHE A 293 -1.91 -27.34 6.20
N ASN A 294 -2.81 -27.80 7.06
CA ASN A 294 -4.16 -27.28 7.17
C ASN A 294 -4.36 -26.64 8.55
N GLN A 295 -4.92 -25.42 8.59
CA GLN A 295 -5.17 -24.75 9.86
C GLN A 295 -6.53 -24.07 9.88
N ARG A 296 -7.28 -24.23 10.98
CA ARG A 296 -8.58 -23.55 11.16
C ARG A 296 -8.37 -22.07 11.46
N ARG A 297 -9.00 -21.24 10.66
CA ARG A 297 -8.94 -19.77 10.70
C ARG A 297 -10.33 -19.17 10.81
N VAL A 298 -10.40 -17.93 11.30
CA VAL A 298 -11.66 -17.16 11.42
C VAL A 298 -11.82 -16.28 10.19
N GLY A 299 -12.97 -16.38 9.52
CA GLY A 299 -13.34 -15.65 8.31
C GLY A 299 -14.44 -14.60 8.53
N LYS A 300 -15.06 -14.11 7.44
CA LYS A 300 -16.18 -13.16 7.46
C LYS A 300 -17.32 -13.73 8.31
N ASN A 301 -17.97 -12.85 9.11
CA ASN A 301 -19.06 -13.22 10.03
C ASN A 301 -18.65 -14.31 11.03
N ARG A 302 -17.37 -14.37 11.39
CA ARG A 302 -16.79 -15.36 12.31
C ARG A 302 -16.92 -16.82 11.85
N LYS A 303 -17.22 -17.08 10.59
CA LYS A 303 -17.24 -18.45 10.04
C LYS A 303 -15.84 -19.03 10.07
N ILE A 304 -15.70 -20.22 10.65
CA ILE A 304 -14.43 -20.93 10.67
C ILE A 304 -14.24 -21.65 9.33
N PHE A 305 -13.05 -21.50 8.73
CA PHE A 305 -12.67 -22.20 7.51
C PHE A 305 -11.29 -22.82 7.64
N THR A 306 -10.96 -23.75 6.75
CA THR A 306 -9.65 -24.40 6.71
C THR A 306 -8.76 -23.68 5.70
N LEU A 307 -7.67 -23.10 6.17
CA LEU A 307 -6.63 -22.48 5.37
C LEU A 307 -5.64 -23.53 4.88
N TYR A 308 -5.40 -23.58 3.57
CA TYR A 308 -4.49 -24.53 2.93
C TYR A 308 -3.12 -23.89 2.69
N LYS A 309 -2.03 -24.64 3.03
CA LYS A 309 -0.65 -24.26 2.73
C LYS A 309 0.17 -25.50 2.40
N PHE A 310 1.30 -25.32 1.73
CA PHE A 310 2.32 -26.37 1.73
C PHE A 310 3.00 -26.45 3.09
N ARG A 311 3.36 -27.67 3.46
CA ARG A 311 4.12 -27.90 4.69
C ARG A 311 5.55 -27.36 4.53
N THR A 312 5.98 -26.58 5.50
CA THR A 312 7.32 -25.97 5.57
C THR A 312 8.08 -26.28 6.86
N MET A 313 7.46 -27.04 7.76
CA MET A 313 8.04 -27.42 9.06
C MET A 313 7.98 -28.95 9.22
N LYS A 314 8.91 -29.48 10.00
CA LYS A 314 8.89 -30.89 10.39
C LYS A 314 7.65 -31.18 11.25
N THR A 315 7.07 -32.34 11.10
CA THR A 315 6.00 -32.81 11.98
C THR A 315 6.63 -33.25 13.31
N SER A 316 6.44 -32.47 14.36
CA SER A 316 6.80 -32.90 15.72
C SER A 316 5.65 -33.67 16.33
N LYS A 317 5.96 -34.83 17.01
CA LYS A 317 4.97 -35.62 17.75
C LYS A 317 4.44 -34.88 18.99
N ASP A 318 5.19 -33.92 19.51
CA ASP A 318 4.84 -33.06 20.65
C ASP A 318 4.35 -31.68 20.20
N GLU A 319 3.22 -31.65 19.51
CA GLU A 319 2.50 -30.39 19.27
C GLU A 319 1.86 -29.86 20.57
N LYS A 320 2.68 -29.43 21.52
CA LYS A 320 2.23 -28.38 22.43
C LYS A 320 2.00 -27.14 21.58
N GLU A 321 0.74 -26.87 21.30
CA GLU A 321 0.30 -25.69 20.52
C GLU A 321 0.83 -24.42 21.18
N LYS A 322 2.03 -23.99 20.79
CA LYS A 322 2.57 -22.69 21.19
C LYS A 322 1.67 -21.62 20.62
N LEU A 323 0.97 -20.88 21.46
CA LEU A 323 0.02 -19.82 21.10
C LEU A 323 0.70 -18.73 20.27
N TRP A 324 1.91 -18.37 20.65
CA TRP A 324 2.77 -17.44 19.90
C TRP A 324 3.87 -18.27 19.23
N ARG A 325 3.97 -18.19 17.91
CA ARG A 325 5.13 -18.76 17.22
C ARG A 325 6.38 -18.01 17.67
N GLU A 326 7.06 -18.52 18.67
CA GLU A 326 8.50 -18.33 18.75
C GLU A 326 9.07 -18.84 17.41
N LYS A 327 9.96 -18.06 16.81
CA LYS A 327 10.63 -18.44 15.56
C LYS A 327 11.53 -19.65 15.86
N ASP A 328 10.95 -20.85 15.97
CA ASP A 328 11.74 -22.07 15.96
C ASP A 328 12.21 -22.30 14.51
N GLU A 329 13.21 -21.50 14.11
CA GLU A 329 13.89 -21.66 12.80
C GLU A 329 14.47 -23.06 12.63
N LYS A 330 14.69 -23.77 13.73
CA LYS A 330 15.18 -25.16 13.77
C LYS A 330 14.17 -26.18 13.24
N GLU A 331 12.87 -25.90 13.36
CA GLU A 331 11.81 -26.79 12.86
C GLU A 331 11.50 -26.58 11.36
N ILE A 332 11.99 -25.48 10.75
CA ILE A 332 11.76 -25.20 9.33
C ILE A 332 12.70 -26.09 8.49
N THR A 333 12.11 -26.86 7.58
CA THR A 333 12.87 -27.72 6.67
C THR A 333 13.68 -26.88 5.64
N ARG A 334 14.66 -27.48 4.97
CA ARG A 334 15.46 -26.79 3.94
C ARG A 334 14.58 -26.29 2.79
N VAL A 335 13.72 -27.16 2.29
CA VAL A 335 12.73 -26.81 1.27
C VAL A 335 11.73 -25.80 1.81
N GLY A 336 11.31 -25.94 3.08
CA GLY A 336 10.43 -24.98 3.76
C GLY A 336 10.99 -23.56 3.80
N LYS A 337 12.28 -23.38 4.01
CA LYS A 337 12.94 -22.06 3.94
C LYS A 337 12.82 -21.44 2.55
N PHE A 338 13.07 -22.24 1.52
CA PHE A 338 12.92 -21.79 0.12
C PHE A 338 11.48 -21.40 -0.19
N LEU A 339 10.51 -22.26 0.12
CA LEU A 339 9.10 -22.01 -0.13
C LEU A 339 8.60 -20.74 0.58
N ARG A 340 8.98 -20.53 1.84
CA ARG A 340 8.63 -19.31 2.61
C ARG A 340 9.26 -18.05 2.04
N ARG A 341 10.53 -18.12 1.60
CA ARG A 341 11.23 -16.97 1.02
C ARG A 341 10.52 -16.43 -0.22
N PHE A 342 9.97 -17.34 -1.04
CA PHE A 342 9.25 -16.97 -2.27
C PHE A 342 7.73 -17.02 -2.09
N HIS A 343 7.22 -17.18 -0.88
CA HIS A 343 5.78 -17.31 -0.57
C HIS A 343 5.07 -18.41 -1.37
N LEU A 344 5.80 -19.38 -1.90
CA LEU A 344 5.24 -20.51 -2.63
C LEU A 344 4.43 -21.45 -1.71
N ASP A 345 4.72 -21.44 -0.41
CA ASP A 345 3.96 -22.19 0.59
C ASP A 345 2.50 -21.74 0.69
N GLU A 346 2.18 -20.54 0.24
CA GLU A 346 0.83 -19.98 0.28
C GLU A 346 0.01 -20.21 -1.00
N LEU A 347 0.60 -20.80 -2.08
CA LEU A 347 -0.11 -21.07 -3.34
C LEU A 347 -1.42 -21.86 -3.17
N PRO A 348 -1.53 -22.87 -2.27
CA PRO A 348 -2.79 -23.59 -2.07
C PRO A 348 -3.95 -22.71 -1.60
N GLN A 349 -3.68 -21.50 -1.06
CA GLN A 349 -4.73 -20.56 -0.64
C GLN A 349 -5.55 -20.00 -1.80
N PHE A 350 -5.07 -20.09 -3.06
CA PHE A 350 -5.91 -19.74 -4.21
C PHE A 350 -7.19 -20.56 -4.25
N LEU A 351 -7.15 -21.82 -3.77
CA LEU A 351 -8.35 -22.63 -3.61
C LEU A 351 -9.32 -22.03 -2.57
N ASN A 352 -8.81 -21.45 -1.46
CA ASN A 352 -9.66 -20.77 -0.49
C ASN A 352 -10.31 -19.50 -1.09
N ILE A 353 -9.58 -18.77 -1.95
CA ILE A 353 -10.16 -17.59 -2.62
C ILE A 353 -11.25 -18.03 -3.60
N LEU A 354 -11.03 -19.08 -4.41
CA LEU A 354 -12.03 -19.63 -5.33
C LEU A 354 -13.29 -20.11 -4.59
N LYS A 355 -13.13 -20.80 -3.44
CA LYS A 355 -14.25 -21.20 -2.58
C LYS A 355 -14.99 -20.02 -1.97
N GLY A 356 -14.34 -18.85 -1.85
CA GLY A 356 -14.92 -17.64 -1.26
C GLY A 356 -14.70 -17.50 0.24
N ASP A 357 -13.85 -18.33 0.85
CA ASP A 357 -13.41 -18.21 2.25
C ASP A 357 -12.47 -17.02 2.44
N LEU A 358 -11.64 -16.75 1.42
CA LEU A 358 -10.70 -15.64 1.34
C LEU A 358 -11.02 -14.69 0.18
N SER A 359 -10.42 -13.52 0.24
CA SER A 359 -10.25 -12.56 -0.86
C SER A 359 -8.75 -12.36 -1.12
N PHE A 360 -8.37 -11.78 -2.26
CA PHE A 360 -6.99 -11.36 -2.46
C PHE A 360 -6.56 -10.34 -1.40
N VAL A 361 -7.42 -9.35 -1.14
CA VAL A 361 -7.10 -8.25 -0.22
C VAL A 361 -8.08 -8.21 0.94
N GLY A 362 -7.54 -8.18 2.16
CA GLY A 362 -8.30 -8.08 3.40
C GLY A 362 -7.41 -8.23 4.64
N PRO A 363 -7.98 -8.12 5.83
CA PRO A 363 -7.29 -8.46 7.07
C PRO A 363 -6.79 -9.92 7.04
N ARG A 364 -5.55 -10.19 7.48
CA ARG A 364 -5.04 -11.57 7.51
C ARG A 364 -5.87 -12.43 8.46
N PRO A 365 -6.33 -13.63 8.06
CA PRO A 365 -7.16 -14.47 8.94
C PRO A 365 -6.35 -14.95 10.14
N GLU A 366 -6.91 -14.78 11.34
CA GLU A 366 -6.24 -15.18 12.58
C GLU A 366 -6.60 -16.63 12.95
N TRP A 367 -5.71 -17.26 13.69
CA TRP A 367 -5.95 -18.58 14.27
C TRP A 367 -7.03 -18.49 15.37
N LYS A 368 -7.98 -19.45 15.39
CA LYS A 368 -9.15 -19.41 16.27
C LYS A 368 -8.79 -19.12 17.73
N LYS A 369 -7.74 -19.76 18.27
CA LYS A 369 -7.34 -19.57 19.69
C LYS A 369 -6.82 -18.15 19.97
N LEU A 370 -6.06 -17.56 19.04
CA LEU A 370 -5.59 -16.18 19.19
C LEU A 370 -6.72 -15.18 19.03
N ASP A 371 -7.66 -15.48 18.16
CA ASP A 371 -8.84 -14.67 17.91
C ASP A 371 -9.70 -14.50 19.17
N GLU A 372 -9.91 -15.59 19.92
CA GLU A 372 -10.64 -15.57 21.18
C GLU A 372 -9.98 -14.68 22.24
N ILE A 373 -8.64 -14.59 22.24
CA ILE A 373 -7.89 -13.68 23.11
C ILE A 373 -8.05 -12.23 22.62
N PHE A 374 -7.87 -12.00 21.33
CA PHE A 374 -7.90 -10.64 20.77
C PHE A 374 -9.26 -9.97 20.92
N ILE A 375 -10.36 -10.72 20.77
CA ILE A 375 -11.71 -10.18 20.99
C ILE A 375 -11.91 -9.68 22.43
N LYS A 376 -11.29 -10.37 23.41
CA LYS A 376 -11.41 -9.97 24.82
C LYS A 376 -10.54 -8.78 25.18
N GLU A 377 -9.34 -8.72 24.59
CA GLU A 377 -8.30 -7.78 24.98
C GLU A 377 -8.29 -6.49 24.12
N ILE A 378 -8.80 -6.55 22.89
CA ILE A 378 -8.74 -5.43 21.95
C ILE A 378 -10.14 -4.88 21.68
N PRO A 379 -10.41 -3.60 22.05
CA PRO A 379 -11.68 -2.96 21.75
C PRO A 379 -11.98 -2.98 20.24
N PHE A 380 -13.25 -3.20 19.88
CA PHE A 380 -13.73 -3.20 18.51
C PHE A 380 -13.13 -4.27 17.58
N TYR A 381 -12.36 -5.24 18.11
CA TYR A 381 -11.68 -6.23 17.27
C TYR A 381 -12.62 -7.02 16.36
N SER A 382 -13.87 -7.22 16.77
CA SER A 382 -14.92 -7.90 15.99
C SER A 382 -15.25 -7.23 14.65
N LEU A 383 -14.92 -5.93 14.47
CA LEU A 383 -15.11 -5.23 13.20
C LEU A 383 -14.32 -5.85 12.03
N ARG A 384 -13.26 -6.63 12.32
CA ARG A 384 -12.51 -7.35 11.29
C ARG A 384 -13.37 -8.35 10.51
N TYR A 385 -14.41 -8.87 11.11
CA TYR A 385 -15.27 -9.90 10.50
C TYR A 385 -16.35 -9.34 9.58
N LEU A 386 -16.46 -8.03 9.45
CA LEU A 386 -17.34 -7.38 8.48
C LEU A 386 -16.91 -7.63 7.03
N VAL A 387 -15.63 -7.94 6.82
CA VAL A 387 -15.05 -8.19 5.50
C VAL A 387 -14.47 -9.60 5.41
N LYS A 388 -14.30 -10.12 4.18
CA LYS A 388 -13.54 -11.36 3.99
C LYS A 388 -12.08 -11.15 4.37
N PRO A 389 -11.44 -12.12 5.04
CA PRO A 389 -10.01 -12.07 5.25
C PRO A 389 -9.26 -12.14 3.92
N GLY A 390 -8.03 -11.61 3.90
CA GLY A 390 -7.24 -11.49 2.68
C GLY A 390 -5.98 -12.38 2.66
N PHE A 391 -5.59 -12.77 1.45
CA PHE A 391 -4.28 -13.33 1.16
C PHE A 391 -3.18 -12.31 1.47
N THR A 392 -3.36 -11.09 1.01
CA THR A 392 -2.59 -9.90 1.40
C THR A 392 -3.48 -8.83 2.01
N GLY A 393 -2.91 -7.79 2.61
CA GLY A 393 -3.69 -6.73 3.23
C GLY A 393 -2.87 -5.51 3.63
N TRP A 394 -3.57 -4.40 3.90
CA TRP A 394 -2.92 -3.16 4.28
C TRP A 394 -2.03 -3.29 5.51
N ALA A 395 -2.52 -3.96 6.56
CA ALA A 395 -1.76 -4.24 7.76
C ALA A 395 -0.50 -5.10 7.49
N GLN A 396 -0.58 -6.06 6.56
CA GLN A 396 0.57 -6.90 6.19
C GLN A 396 1.69 -6.11 5.49
N LEU A 397 1.33 -5.06 4.73
CA LEU A 397 2.30 -4.16 4.07
C LEU A 397 2.96 -3.18 5.04
N LYS A 398 2.24 -2.79 6.11
CA LYS A 398 2.65 -1.69 7.00
C LYS A 398 3.24 -2.15 8.34
N PHE A 399 2.92 -3.38 8.75
CA PHE A 399 3.29 -3.89 10.07
C PHE A 399 3.77 -5.35 10.00
N PRO A 400 4.83 -5.71 10.71
CA PRO A 400 5.33 -7.09 10.75
C PRO A 400 4.32 -8.05 11.40
N PRO A 401 4.52 -9.37 11.27
CA PRO A 401 3.72 -10.36 11.99
C PRO A 401 3.75 -10.11 13.49
N SER A 402 2.57 -10.15 14.14
CA SER A 402 2.44 -9.88 15.57
C SER A 402 2.90 -11.06 16.43
N THR A 403 3.62 -10.77 17.50
CA THR A 403 4.11 -11.73 18.50
C THR A 403 3.52 -11.49 19.89
N SER A 404 2.69 -10.47 20.04
CA SER A 404 2.02 -10.09 21.30
C SER A 404 0.66 -9.46 21.04
N VAL A 405 -0.20 -9.38 22.07
CA VAL A 405 -1.48 -8.67 22.03
C VAL A 405 -1.29 -7.18 21.69
N LYS A 406 -0.25 -6.55 22.23
CA LYS A 406 0.08 -5.16 21.96
C LYS A 406 0.37 -4.94 20.48
N GLU A 407 1.13 -5.80 19.84
CA GLU A 407 1.43 -5.74 18.41
C GLU A 407 0.18 -6.07 17.57
N ALA A 408 -0.64 -7.03 18.00
CA ALA A 408 -1.92 -7.33 17.36
C ALA A 408 -2.86 -6.12 17.39
N LYS A 409 -2.89 -5.37 18.51
CA LYS A 409 -3.62 -4.11 18.65
C LYS A 409 -3.12 -3.05 17.65
N GLU A 410 -1.79 -2.87 17.53
CA GLU A 410 -1.22 -1.93 16.55
C GLU A 410 -1.52 -2.36 15.09
N LYS A 411 -1.41 -3.64 14.78
CA LYS A 411 -1.77 -4.18 13.47
C LYS A 411 -3.25 -3.97 13.15
N PHE A 412 -4.14 -4.15 14.12
CA PHE A 412 -5.57 -3.95 13.96
C PHE A 412 -5.94 -2.50 13.57
N LYS A 413 -5.18 -1.49 14.01
CA LYS A 413 -5.37 -0.09 13.60
C LYS A 413 -5.25 0.09 12.08
N TYR A 414 -4.35 -0.67 11.43
CA TYR A 414 -4.23 -0.70 9.96
C TYR A 414 -5.34 -1.52 9.30
N ASP A 415 -5.76 -2.64 9.91
CA ASP A 415 -6.91 -3.41 9.42
C ASP A 415 -8.18 -2.55 9.43
N LEU A 416 -8.41 -1.78 10.49
CA LEU A 416 -9.56 -0.89 10.63
C LEU A 416 -9.54 0.24 9.59
N TYR A 417 -8.35 0.81 9.31
CA TYR A 417 -8.17 1.77 8.22
C TYR A 417 -8.59 1.18 6.86
N TYR A 418 -8.17 -0.05 6.58
CA TYR A 418 -8.57 -0.75 5.37
C TYR A 418 -10.08 -0.96 5.31
N ILE A 419 -10.70 -1.43 6.38
CA ILE A 419 -12.14 -1.69 6.44
C ILE A 419 -12.95 -0.44 6.15
N LYS A 420 -12.55 0.72 6.71
CA LYS A 420 -13.18 2.02 6.49
C LYS A 420 -13.03 2.51 5.04
N ASN A 421 -11.81 2.42 4.50
CA ASN A 421 -11.42 3.09 3.25
C ASN A 421 -11.36 2.13 2.05
N ARG A 422 -11.76 0.87 2.21
CA ARG A 422 -11.69 -0.14 1.15
C ARG A 422 -12.42 0.30 -0.11
N ASN A 423 -11.75 0.18 -1.22
CA ASN A 423 -12.28 0.36 -2.56
C ASN A 423 -11.38 -0.37 -3.56
N PHE A 424 -11.84 -0.48 -4.82
CA PHE A 424 -11.09 -1.16 -5.87
C PHE A 424 -9.66 -0.66 -6.07
N PHE A 425 -9.45 0.67 -6.06
CA PHE A 425 -8.11 1.25 -6.26
C PHE A 425 -7.19 0.97 -5.09
N MET A 426 -7.71 0.95 -3.86
CA MET A 426 -6.93 0.58 -2.68
C MET A 426 -6.51 -0.89 -2.75
N ASP A 427 -7.41 -1.79 -3.15
CA ASP A 427 -7.11 -3.22 -3.32
C ASP A 427 -6.05 -3.44 -4.39
N LEU A 428 -6.19 -2.79 -5.55
CA LEU A 428 -5.19 -2.83 -6.61
C LEU A 428 -3.83 -2.32 -6.12
N GLY A 429 -3.82 -1.20 -5.41
CA GLY A 429 -2.60 -0.64 -4.81
C GLY A 429 -1.94 -1.60 -3.82
N ILE A 430 -2.72 -2.32 -3.00
CA ILE A 430 -2.21 -3.31 -2.05
C ILE A 430 -1.60 -4.50 -2.79
N ILE A 431 -2.27 -5.03 -3.83
CA ILE A 431 -1.75 -6.13 -4.65
C ILE A 431 -0.42 -5.73 -5.29
N LEU A 432 -0.37 -4.57 -5.94
CA LEU A 432 0.85 -4.08 -6.58
C LEU A 432 2.01 -3.90 -5.58
N LYS A 433 1.72 -3.36 -4.39
CA LYS A 433 2.74 -3.21 -3.33
C LYS A 433 3.16 -4.53 -2.70
N THR A 434 2.31 -5.55 -2.73
CA THR A 434 2.69 -6.90 -2.27
C THR A 434 3.80 -7.47 -3.16
N ILE A 435 3.77 -7.18 -4.48
CA ILE A 435 4.85 -7.58 -5.39
C ILE A 435 6.20 -7.00 -4.95
N GLN A 436 6.22 -5.78 -4.43
CA GLN A 436 7.46 -5.16 -3.91
C GLN A 436 8.09 -5.96 -2.76
N LEU A 437 7.30 -6.69 -1.97
CA LEU A 437 7.84 -7.49 -0.86
C LEU A 437 8.75 -8.63 -1.33
N PHE A 438 8.55 -9.14 -2.55
CA PHE A 438 9.42 -10.17 -3.13
C PHE A 438 10.82 -9.66 -3.49
N PHE A 439 11.00 -8.33 -3.56
CA PHE A 439 12.27 -7.68 -3.89
C PHE A 439 12.95 -7.06 -2.65
N ARG A 440 12.41 -7.26 -1.45
CA ARG A 440 13.01 -6.84 -0.18
C ARG A 440 13.71 -8.03 0.47
#